data_4e67a98569d63427f89f0f47f9b47c28
#
_entry.id   4e67a98569d63427f89f0f47f9b47c28
#
_cell.length_a   1.000
_cell.length_b   1.000
_cell.length_c   1.000
_cell.angle_alpha   90.00
_cell.angle_beta   90.00
_cell.angle_gamma   90.00
#
_symmetry.space_group_name_H-M   'P 1'
#
loop_
_entity.id
_entity.type
_entity.pdbx_description
1 polymer ?
#
loop_
_entity_poly.entity_id
_entity_poly.type
_entity_poly.pdbx_seq_one_letter_code
_entity_poly.pdbx_strand_id
1 'polypeptide(L)'
;SLSEDDEKDKTKDSYLRTAVANYLEKWCDDNGFDLYADGLKIYTTIDSRMQKHAELAMQDWMKTLQKRFRNTWQNEAPWRDENGVEIPNFLNTLAKRLPLYATLQDKYGEQTDSIEAKLNEQKRMKIFTWKGEKDTTFSTYDSLAYYASILQSGLMTLDPFNGHIKTWVGGINYKYFKYDHINQAKRQAGSTFKPFVYLAAIDNGYSPCDKFTDKAITINYKEDGEDKSWSPKNSDWSFSGKEMSLRWAMGKSCNSVTAQLTEAIGWDKVVEYAKKLGIESPLKSVPSVGLGSNDVTLYEMIRAYGVFLNTGVNTEPILVTKVNDQDGKLLAEFKAKQERVISEETAWLMIHMFKGGMEEPGGTSQALWEYDIWSKGNEIGGKTGTTSNHSDGWYIGITKDLVTGVWVGNDERSIHFKTSDYGEGSKTALPIYGKYMERIYHDPTLGITYGRFPKPTVKITKDYQCPTPRQRNDTTRVDSTSVMPSDSLFLENEL
;
A
#
# COMPACT_ATOMS: atom_id res chain seq x y z
N SER A 1 23.04 -9.12 21.95
CA SER A 1 24.03 -8.04 21.73
C SER A 1 24.01 -7.70 20.25
N LEU A 2 23.70 -6.45 19.94
CA LEU A 2 23.84 -5.91 18.58
C LEU A 2 25.33 -5.91 18.22
N SER A 3 25.67 -6.17 16.95
CA SER A 3 27.07 -6.12 16.49
C SER A 3 27.62 -4.69 16.54
N GLU A 4 28.95 -4.51 16.59
CA GLU A 4 29.58 -3.17 16.58
C GLU A 4 29.20 -2.33 15.34
N ASP A 5 28.77 -2.98 14.23
CA ASP A 5 28.25 -2.30 13.05
C ASP A 5 26.82 -1.74 13.27
N ASP A 6 26.02 -2.41 14.09
CA ASP A 6 24.68 -1.92 14.49
C ASP A 6 24.78 -0.70 15.45
N GLU A 7 25.87 -0.56 16.21
CA GLU A 7 26.11 0.62 17.06
C GLU A 7 26.52 1.87 16.27
N LYS A 8 27.27 1.71 15.19
CA LYS A 8 27.65 2.83 14.31
C LYS A 8 26.49 3.39 13.50
N ASP A 9 25.41 2.63 13.32
CA ASP A 9 24.23 3.06 12.55
C ASP A 9 23.19 3.83 13.42
N LYS A 10 23.35 3.85 14.74
CA LYS A 10 22.45 4.53 15.69
C LYS A 10 22.37 6.05 15.53
N THR A 11 23.26 6.67 14.75
CA THR A 11 23.30 8.11 14.53
C THR A 11 22.76 8.55 13.17
N LYS A 12 22.37 7.62 12.30
CA LYS A 12 21.86 7.97 10.98
C LYS A 12 20.37 8.32 11.00
N ASP A 13 20.03 9.42 10.36
CA ASP A 13 18.65 9.76 10.05
C ASP A 13 17.95 8.64 9.28
N SER A 14 16.72 8.34 9.64
CA SER A 14 15.90 7.30 9.02
C SER A 14 14.43 7.73 8.99
N TYR A 15 13.62 7.07 8.16
CA TYR A 15 12.17 7.30 8.14
C TYR A 15 11.56 7.11 9.52
N LEU A 16 11.94 6.06 10.23
CA LEU A 16 11.45 5.79 11.58
C LEU A 16 11.84 6.90 12.57
N ARG A 17 13.09 7.37 12.56
CA ARG A 17 13.52 8.45 13.45
C ARG A 17 12.75 9.73 13.18
N THR A 18 12.53 10.07 11.90
CA THR A 18 11.73 11.23 11.49
C THR A 18 10.27 11.07 11.92
N ALA A 19 9.68 9.87 11.74
CA ALA A 19 8.32 9.59 12.18
C ALA A 19 8.16 9.72 13.70
N VAL A 20 9.11 9.22 14.50
CA VAL A 20 9.12 9.37 15.96
C VAL A 20 9.28 10.84 16.37
N ALA A 21 10.15 11.59 15.69
CA ALA A 21 10.32 13.02 15.94
C ALA A 21 9.02 13.79 15.70
N ASN A 22 8.41 13.60 14.55
CA ASN A 22 7.13 14.23 14.21
C ASN A 22 5.99 13.82 15.16
N TYR A 23 5.99 12.56 15.63
CA TYR A 23 5.01 12.07 16.61
C TYR A 23 5.13 12.80 17.95
N LEU A 24 6.35 13.13 18.38
CA LEU A 24 6.63 13.76 19.66
C LEU A 24 6.71 15.30 19.60
N GLU A 25 6.80 15.91 18.41
CA GLU A 25 7.01 17.35 18.22
C GLU A 25 6.05 18.17 19.08
N LYS A 26 4.73 17.95 18.90
CA LYS A 26 3.72 18.65 19.66
C LYS A 26 3.83 18.44 21.17
N TRP A 27 4.14 17.21 21.63
CA TRP A 27 4.29 16.92 23.03
C TRP A 27 5.52 17.64 23.61
N CYS A 28 6.63 17.69 22.88
CA CYS A 28 7.83 18.43 23.29
C CYS A 28 7.54 19.92 23.40
N ASP A 29 6.88 20.52 22.41
CA ASP A 29 6.50 21.94 22.42
C ASP A 29 5.56 22.28 23.57
N ASP A 30 4.52 21.48 23.80
CA ASP A 30 3.53 21.68 24.86
C ASP A 30 4.15 21.55 26.27
N ASN A 31 5.27 20.84 26.42
CA ASN A 31 5.92 20.58 27.71
C ASN A 31 7.29 21.27 27.87
N GLY A 32 7.73 22.04 26.88
CA GLY A 32 8.99 22.81 26.93
C GLY A 32 10.26 21.98 26.85
N PHE A 33 10.21 20.82 26.13
CA PHE A 33 11.37 19.97 25.92
C PHE A 33 11.95 20.16 24.50
N ASP A 34 13.28 20.08 24.41
CA ASP A 34 13.98 19.93 23.15
C ASP A 34 14.28 18.44 22.89
N LEU A 35 13.67 17.90 21.84
CA LEU A 35 13.79 16.49 21.46
C LEU A 35 15.25 16.03 21.27
N TYR A 36 16.14 16.94 20.87
CA TYR A 36 17.52 16.63 20.49
C TYR A 36 18.55 17.07 21.54
N ALA A 37 18.19 18.02 22.42
CA ALA A 37 19.11 18.59 23.37
C ALA A 37 18.94 18.05 24.81
N ASP A 38 17.73 17.66 25.23
CA ASP A 38 17.43 17.33 26.63
C ASP A 38 17.75 15.89 27.04
N GLY A 39 18.39 15.10 26.15
CA GLY A 39 18.80 13.72 26.44
C GLY A 39 17.64 12.76 26.71
N LEU A 40 16.49 13.00 26.10
CA LEU A 40 15.29 12.20 26.25
C LEU A 40 15.49 10.73 25.84
N LYS A 41 15.01 9.80 26.66
CA LYS A 41 14.96 8.37 26.37
C LYS A 41 13.56 8.00 25.89
N ILE A 42 13.44 7.73 24.59
CA ILE A 42 12.18 7.46 23.90
C ILE A 42 12.02 5.96 23.70
N TYR A 43 10.91 5.40 24.17
CA TYR A 43 10.57 3.99 24.05
C TYR A 43 9.48 3.84 22.98
N THR A 44 9.86 3.24 21.86
CA THR A 44 8.95 3.04 20.72
C THR A 44 8.23 1.68 20.78
N THR A 45 7.17 1.54 19.99
CA THR A 45 6.42 0.28 19.82
C THR A 45 7.07 -0.66 18.81
N ILE A 46 8.08 -0.19 18.08
CA ILE A 46 8.76 -0.91 17.00
C ILE A 46 9.47 -2.16 17.55
N ASP A 47 9.28 -3.30 16.89
CA ASP A 47 10.12 -4.48 17.06
C ASP A 47 11.26 -4.43 16.03
N SER A 48 12.49 -4.25 16.49
CA SER A 48 13.66 -4.10 15.60
C SER A 48 13.92 -5.31 14.70
N ARG A 49 13.52 -6.51 15.13
CA ARG A 49 13.63 -7.76 14.33
C ARG A 49 12.61 -7.75 13.21
N MET A 50 11.36 -7.41 13.52
CA MET A 50 10.30 -7.24 12.50
C MET A 50 10.66 -6.11 11.53
N GLN A 51 11.19 -4.98 12.03
CA GLN A 51 11.66 -3.87 11.19
C GLN A 51 12.72 -4.35 10.18
N LYS A 52 13.73 -5.09 10.65
CA LYS A 52 14.77 -5.66 9.79
C LYS A 52 14.21 -6.62 8.75
N HIS A 53 13.27 -7.50 9.13
CA HIS A 53 12.62 -8.40 8.19
C HIS A 53 11.81 -7.66 7.11
N ALA A 54 11.14 -6.56 7.49
CA ALA A 54 10.39 -5.72 6.56
C ALA A 54 11.31 -5.02 5.54
N GLU A 55 12.41 -4.44 6.01
CA GLU A 55 13.43 -3.79 5.17
C GLU A 55 14.05 -4.78 4.18
N LEU A 56 14.42 -5.97 4.65
CA LEU A 56 14.96 -7.03 3.79
C LEU A 56 13.95 -7.51 2.74
N ALA A 57 12.70 -7.73 3.11
CA ALA A 57 11.65 -8.16 2.19
C ALA A 57 11.40 -7.10 1.10
N MET A 58 11.36 -5.82 1.50
CA MET A 58 11.22 -4.70 0.57
C MET A 58 12.41 -4.62 -0.40
N GLN A 59 13.64 -4.66 0.12
CA GLN A 59 14.84 -4.59 -0.71
C GLN A 59 14.94 -5.73 -1.71
N ASP A 60 14.69 -6.97 -1.27
CA ASP A 60 14.72 -8.16 -2.13
C ASP A 60 13.77 -8.05 -3.33
N TRP A 61 12.53 -7.61 -3.06
CA TRP A 61 11.55 -7.55 -4.12
C TRP A 61 11.69 -6.30 -4.99
N MET A 62 11.91 -5.13 -4.38
CA MET A 62 12.03 -3.87 -5.14
C MET A 62 13.20 -3.89 -6.11
N LYS A 63 14.31 -4.54 -5.78
CA LYS A 63 15.43 -4.77 -6.71
C LYS A 63 14.99 -5.54 -7.95
N THR A 64 14.23 -6.60 -7.78
CA THR A 64 13.68 -7.42 -8.89
C THR A 64 12.66 -6.63 -9.69
N LEU A 65 11.75 -5.94 -9.00
CA LEU A 65 10.68 -5.16 -9.61
C LEU A 65 11.24 -3.98 -10.43
N GLN A 66 12.26 -3.29 -9.92
CA GLN A 66 12.93 -2.21 -10.64
C GLN A 66 13.56 -2.70 -11.95
N LYS A 67 14.17 -3.90 -11.94
CA LYS A 67 14.70 -4.50 -13.17
C LYS A 67 13.59 -4.78 -14.17
N ARG A 68 12.47 -5.36 -13.72
CA ARG A 68 11.28 -5.60 -14.56
C ARG A 68 10.73 -4.30 -15.13
N PHE A 69 10.59 -3.27 -14.30
CA PHE A 69 10.13 -1.95 -14.72
C PHE A 69 11.00 -1.36 -15.82
N ARG A 70 12.33 -1.33 -15.63
CA ARG A 70 13.27 -0.83 -16.65
C ARG A 70 13.20 -1.63 -17.95
N ASN A 71 13.09 -2.96 -17.86
CA ASN A 71 12.97 -3.83 -19.04
C ASN A 71 11.67 -3.59 -19.80
N THR A 72 10.58 -3.22 -19.13
CA THR A 72 9.30 -2.89 -19.76
C THR A 72 9.39 -1.63 -20.60
N TRP A 73 10.13 -0.63 -20.13
CA TRP A 73 10.31 0.65 -20.82
C TRP A 73 11.49 0.65 -21.80
N GLN A 74 12.50 -0.20 -21.57
CA GLN A 74 13.72 -0.29 -22.39
C GLN A 74 14.34 1.09 -22.65
N ASN A 75 14.26 1.57 -23.90
CA ASN A 75 14.80 2.86 -24.34
C ASN A 75 13.73 3.97 -24.40
N GLU A 76 12.51 3.68 -23.95
CA GLU A 76 11.44 4.66 -23.93
C GLU A 76 11.37 5.37 -22.58
N ALA A 77 10.97 6.64 -22.60
CA ALA A 77 10.70 7.41 -21.40
C ALA A 77 9.46 6.82 -20.65
N PRO A 78 9.55 6.59 -19.32
CA PRO A 78 8.43 6.00 -18.58
C PRO A 78 7.34 7.01 -18.19
N TRP A 79 7.55 8.31 -18.39
CA TRP A 79 6.57 9.36 -18.07
C TRP A 79 5.59 9.53 -19.22
N ARG A 80 4.35 9.08 -18.97
CA ARG A 80 3.28 9.02 -19.96
C ARG A 80 2.00 9.66 -19.41
N ASP A 81 1.22 10.27 -20.30
CA ASP A 81 -0.12 10.72 -19.99
C ASP A 81 -1.11 9.54 -19.91
N GLU A 82 -2.37 9.83 -19.67
CA GLU A 82 -3.45 8.83 -19.57
C GLU A 82 -3.70 8.06 -20.88
N ASN A 83 -3.27 8.59 -22.03
CA ASN A 83 -3.37 7.97 -23.35
C ASN A 83 -2.09 7.19 -23.72
N GLY A 84 -1.10 7.13 -22.81
CA GLY A 84 0.17 6.47 -23.04
C GLY A 84 1.14 7.27 -23.92
N VAL A 85 0.89 8.57 -24.15
CA VAL A 85 1.76 9.45 -24.91
C VAL A 85 2.83 10.03 -23.99
N GLU A 86 4.07 10.12 -24.49
CA GLU A 86 5.17 10.74 -23.72
C GLU A 86 4.85 12.19 -23.38
N ILE A 87 5.02 12.56 -22.11
CA ILE A 87 4.79 13.92 -21.64
C ILE A 87 5.94 14.81 -22.10
N PRO A 88 5.69 15.78 -22.97
CA PRO A 88 6.74 16.66 -23.46
C PRO A 88 7.32 17.53 -22.33
N ASN A 89 8.61 17.81 -22.39
CA ASN A 89 9.32 18.66 -21.42
C ASN A 89 9.19 18.20 -19.95
N PHE A 90 8.89 16.92 -19.68
CA PHE A 90 8.75 16.38 -18.34
C PHE A 90 9.96 16.67 -17.45
N LEU A 91 11.17 16.39 -17.92
CA LEU A 91 12.40 16.63 -17.15
C LEU A 91 12.64 18.11 -16.88
N ASN A 92 12.27 18.99 -17.79
CA ASN A 92 12.35 20.44 -17.57
C ASN A 92 11.36 20.89 -16.48
N THR A 93 10.17 20.30 -16.45
CA THR A 93 9.19 20.53 -15.37
C THR A 93 9.75 20.11 -14.01
N LEU A 94 10.45 18.97 -13.94
CA LEU A 94 11.12 18.53 -12.71
C LEU A 94 12.30 19.44 -12.35
N ALA A 95 13.10 19.86 -13.34
CA ALA A 95 14.24 20.74 -13.12
C ALA A 95 13.81 22.08 -12.48
N LYS A 96 12.68 22.64 -12.90
CA LYS A 96 12.11 23.88 -12.33
C LYS A 96 11.74 23.79 -10.86
N ARG A 97 11.56 22.58 -10.32
CA ARG A 97 11.30 22.35 -8.89
C ARG A 97 12.58 22.33 -8.05
N LEU A 98 13.76 22.29 -8.66
CA LEU A 98 15.03 22.24 -7.95
C LEU A 98 15.47 23.61 -7.44
N PRO A 99 16.04 23.73 -6.24
CA PRO A 99 16.67 24.97 -5.76
C PRO A 99 17.76 25.50 -6.72
N LEU A 100 18.46 24.59 -7.39
CA LEU A 100 19.44 24.94 -8.44
C LEU A 100 18.82 25.78 -9.54
N TYR A 101 17.60 25.44 -9.99
CA TYR A 101 16.93 26.18 -11.07
C TYR A 101 16.64 27.62 -10.64
N ALA A 102 16.13 27.84 -9.43
CA ALA A 102 15.92 29.17 -8.89
C ALA A 102 17.22 29.99 -8.85
N THR A 103 18.31 29.39 -8.37
CA THR A 103 19.64 30.03 -8.34
C THR A 103 20.12 30.40 -9.74
N LEU A 104 19.90 29.56 -10.75
CA LEU A 104 20.25 29.82 -12.13
C LEU A 104 19.37 30.93 -12.73
N GLN A 105 18.08 30.94 -12.40
CA GLN A 105 17.14 31.97 -12.85
C GLN A 105 17.50 33.34 -12.26
N ASP A 106 17.86 33.41 -10.98
CA ASP A 106 18.35 34.65 -10.35
C ASP A 106 19.64 35.18 -11.05
N LYS A 107 20.51 34.26 -11.49
CA LYS A 107 21.78 34.63 -12.13
C LYS A 107 21.66 35.03 -13.60
N TYR A 108 20.83 34.34 -14.36
CA TYR A 108 20.73 34.48 -15.82
C TYR A 108 19.44 35.14 -16.30
N GLY A 109 18.49 35.42 -15.40
CA GLY A 109 17.18 36.00 -15.73
C GLY A 109 16.41 35.16 -16.72
N GLU A 110 15.96 35.80 -17.81
CA GLU A 110 15.17 35.13 -18.86
C GLU A 110 16.04 34.42 -19.94
N GLN A 111 17.35 34.34 -19.75
CA GLN A 111 18.28 33.68 -20.69
C GLN A 111 18.15 32.14 -20.55
N THR A 112 17.08 31.59 -21.11
CA THR A 112 16.77 30.16 -21.02
C THR A 112 17.89 29.26 -21.53
N ASP A 113 18.56 29.64 -22.61
CA ASP A 113 19.68 28.88 -23.20
C ASP A 113 20.88 28.76 -22.24
N SER A 114 21.17 29.82 -21.45
CA SER A 114 22.21 29.79 -20.44
C SER A 114 21.86 28.86 -19.26
N ILE A 115 20.60 28.86 -18.85
CA ILE A 115 20.09 27.97 -17.81
C ILE A 115 20.16 26.51 -18.30
N GLU A 116 19.69 26.25 -19.51
CA GLU A 116 19.71 24.93 -20.12
C GLU A 116 21.12 24.37 -20.30
N ALA A 117 22.06 25.20 -20.75
CA ALA A 117 23.48 24.83 -20.84
C ALA A 117 24.04 24.40 -19.47
N LYS A 118 23.66 25.10 -18.38
CA LYS A 118 24.09 24.76 -17.02
C LYS A 118 23.42 23.47 -16.48
N LEU A 119 22.18 23.22 -16.83
CA LEU A 119 21.47 21.97 -16.46
C LEU A 119 22.02 20.76 -17.23
N ASN A 120 22.58 20.97 -18.44
CA ASN A 120 23.23 19.94 -19.25
C ASN A 120 24.72 19.74 -18.93
N GLU A 121 25.31 20.55 -18.05
CA GLU A 121 26.72 20.43 -17.67
C GLU A 121 26.97 19.12 -16.92
N GLN A 122 27.92 18.32 -17.43
CA GLN A 122 28.27 17.01 -16.85
C GLN A 122 29.06 17.17 -15.55
N LYS A 123 28.61 16.51 -14.47
CA LYS A 123 29.22 16.57 -13.13
C LYS A 123 29.45 15.18 -12.56
N ARG A 124 30.60 14.96 -11.93
CA ARG A 124 30.85 13.75 -11.16
C ARG A 124 29.95 13.74 -9.92
N MET A 125 29.26 12.63 -9.70
CA MET A 125 28.39 12.44 -8.54
C MET A 125 28.28 10.97 -8.14
N LYS A 126 27.90 10.74 -6.89
CA LYS A 126 27.48 9.40 -6.42
C LYS A 126 25.98 9.25 -6.56
N ILE A 127 25.56 8.14 -7.11
CA ILE A 127 24.15 7.81 -7.28
C ILE A 127 23.80 6.55 -6.49
N PHE A 128 22.52 6.45 -6.09
CA PHE A 128 21.94 5.24 -5.55
C PHE A 128 21.85 4.16 -6.63
N THR A 129 22.25 2.94 -6.31
CA THR A 129 21.89 1.74 -7.06
C THR A 129 21.49 0.62 -6.11
N TRP A 130 20.77 -0.36 -6.61
CA TRP A 130 20.39 -1.55 -5.82
C TRP A 130 21.59 -2.45 -5.42
N LYS A 131 22.79 -2.14 -5.89
CA LYS A 131 24.05 -2.80 -5.52
C LYS A 131 24.92 -1.94 -4.59
N GLY A 132 24.42 -0.77 -4.16
CA GLY A 132 25.16 0.22 -3.40
C GLY A 132 25.36 1.51 -4.18
N GLU A 133 26.19 2.41 -3.67
CA GLU A 133 26.53 3.67 -4.33
C GLU A 133 27.45 3.42 -5.53
N LYS A 134 27.24 4.20 -6.59
CA LYS A 134 28.05 4.20 -7.80
C LYS A 134 28.51 5.62 -8.15
N ASP A 135 29.81 5.77 -8.41
CA ASP A 135 30.33 7.01 -8.99
C ASP A 135 29.95 7.06 -10.48
N THR A 136 29.43 8.19 -10.91
CA THR A 136 29.01 8.43 -12.29
C THR A 136 29.25 9.88 -12.68
N THR A 137 29.13 10.17 -13.98
CA THR A 137 29.12 11.53 -14.50
C THR A 137 27.78 11.76 -15.19
N PHE A 138 26.97 12.63 -14.62
CA PHE A 138 25.61 12.97 -15.08
C PHE A 138 25.46 14.48 -15.18
N SER A 139 24.63 14.92 -16.14
CA SER A 139 24.02 16.24 -16.10
C SER A 139 22.88 16.27 -15.06
N THR A 140 22.32 17.45 -14.82
CA THR A 140 21.11 17.56 -13.98
C THR A 140 19.95 16.79 -14.60
N TYR A 141 19.78 16.84 -15.92
CA TYR A 141 18.73 16.10 -16.62
C TYR A 141 18.93 14.57 -16.56
N ASP A 142 20.18 14.10 -16.72
CA ASP A 142 20.50 12.67 -16.57
C ASP A 142 20.15 12.19 -15.15
N SER A 143 20.51 12.98 -14.15
CA SER A 143 20.18 12.69 -12.75
C SER A 143 18.68 12.66 -12.52
N LEU A 144 17.93 13.65 -13.02
CA LEU A 144 16.48 13.67 -12.91
C LEU A 144 15.83 12.48 -13.60
N ALA A 145 16.22 12.15 -14.83
CA ALA A 145 15.70 10.98 -15.54
C ALA A 145 15.97 9.68 -14.79
N TYR A 146 17.19 9.55 -14.23
CA TYR A 146 17.59 8.39 -13.46
C TYR A 146 16.74 8.23 -12.19
N TYR A 147 16.64 9.28 -11.35
CA TYR A 147 15.93 9.23 -10.08
C TYR A 147 14.42 9.19 -10.24
N ALA A 148 13.85 9.89 -11.22
CA ALA A 148 12.43 9.82 -11.55
C ALA A 148 12.01 8.41 -11.96
N SER A 149 12.89 7.60 -12.56
CA SER A 149 12.60 6.22 -12.97
C SER A 149 12.72 5.20 -11.84
N ILE A 150 13.03 5.60 -10.60
CA ILE A 150 13.18 4.68 -9.47
C ILE A 150 11.84 4.51 -8.76
N LEU A 151 11.39 3.26 -8.69
CA LEU A 151 10.18 2.90 -7.96
C LEU A 151 10.36 3.06 -6.45
N GLN A 152 9.31 3.50 -5.77
CA GLN A 152 9.23 3.68 -4.34
C GLN A 152 8.30 2.66 -3.69
N SER A 153 8.42 2.50 -2.37
CA SER A 153 7.55 1.62 -1.60
C SER A 153 7.47 2.07 -0.15
N GLY A 154 6.35 1.79 0.50
CA GLY A 154 6.16 1.92 1.94
C GLY A 154 5.59 0.64 2.53
N LEU A 155 5.98 0.29 3.75
CA LEU A 155 5.46 -0.84 4.50
C LEU A 155 5.27 -0.47 5.97
N MET A 156 4.09 -0.74 6.52
CA MET A 156 3.82 -0.61 7.95
C MET A 156 3.07 -1.85 8.46
N THR A 157 3.39 -2.27 9.68
CA THR A 157 2.68 -3.33 10.40
C THR A 157 2.12 -2.80 11.71
N LEU A 158 0.85 -3.07 11.96
CA LEU A 158 0.09 -2.67 13.14
C LEU A 158 -0.41 -3.89 13.90
N ASP A 159 -0.26 -3.88 15.22
CA ASP A 159 -1.03 -4.69 16.15
C ASP A 159 -2.27 -3.87 16.55
N PRO A 160 -3.46 -4.18 16.03
CA PRO A 160 -4.65 -3.34 16.22
C PRO A 160 -5.28 -3.50 17.61
N PHE A 161 -4.89 -4.51 18.38
CA PHE A 161 -5.43 -4.75 19.72
C PHE A 161 -4.93 -3.75 20.75
N ASN A 162 -3.69 -3.28 20.58
CA ASN A 162 -3.05 -2.28 21.46
C ASN A 162 -2.62 -1.01 20.74
N GLY A 163 -2.78 -0.94 19.41
CA GLY A 163 -2.38 0.19 18.59
C GLY A 163 -0.88 0.27 18.32
N HIS A 164 -0.09 -0.75 18.66
CA HIS A 164 1.35 -0.70 18.49
C HIS A 164 1.78 -0.84 17.02
N ILE A 165 2.46 0.16 16.51
CA ILE A 165 3.14 0.07 15.22
C ILE A 165 4.39 -0.78 15.41
N LYS A 166 4.47 -1.93 14.73
CA LYS A 166 5.57 -2.89 14.84
C LYS A 166 6.69 -2.64 13.86
N THR A 167 6.37 -2.10 12.68
CA THR A 167 7.35 -1.75 11.64
C THR A 167 6.97 -0.44 10.96
N TRP A 168 7.99 0.31 10.54
CA TRP A 168 7.84 1.55 9.77
C TRP A 168 8.94 1.64 8.73
N VAL A 169 8.66 1.26 7.48
CA VAL A 169 9.58 1.35 6.35
C VAL A 169 9.01 2.37 5.37
N GLY A 170 9.36 3.65 5.56
CA GLY A 170 8.78 4.78 4.80
C GLY A 170 9.27 4.90 3.36
N GLY A 171 10.30 4.15 2.97
CA GLY A 171 10.84 4.16 1.61
C GLY A 171 12.01 3.21 1.44
N ILE A 172 12.56 3.17 0.23
CA ILE A 172 13.59 2.22 -0.17
C ILE A 172 15.01 2.59 0.32
N ASN A 173 15.29 3.87 0.52
CA ASN A 173 16.59 4.35 1.01
C ASN A 173 16.50 5.81 1.48
N TYR A 174 16.58 6.06 2.77
CA TYR A 174 16.41 7.39 3.37
C TYR A 174 17.51 8.39 2.95
N LYS A 175 18.71 7.95 2.66
CA LYS A 175 19.81 8.84 2.23
C LYS A 175 19.48 9.59 0.94
N TYR A 176 18.84 8.91 -0.01
CA TYR A 176 18.53 9.42 -1.33
C TYR A 176 17.09 9.87 -1.51
N PHE A 177 16.15 9.28 -0.76
CA PHE A 177 14.71 9.52 -0.87
C PHE A 177 14.18 9.84 0.52
N LYS A 178 13.85 11.11 0.78
CA LYS A 178 13.43 11.57 2.09
C LYS A 178 11.92 11.48 2.33
N TYR A 179 11.15 11.36 1.25
CA TYR A 179 9.70 11.36 1.30
C TYR A 179 9.17 10.06 1.91
N ASP A 180 8.33 10.17 2.93
CA ASP A 180 7.77 9.03 3.65
C ASP A 180 6.45 8.58 3.01
N HIS A 181 6.44 7.34 2.51
CA HIS A 181 5.28 6.76 1.80
C HIS A 181 4.25 6.11 2.74
N ILE A 182 4.43 6.20 4.05
CA ILE A 182 3.45 5.68 5.02
C ILE A 182 2.41 6.76 5.37
N ASN A 183 2.86 7.96 5.78
CA ASN A 183 1.96 8.99 6.29
C ASN A 183 2.01 10.33 5.53
N GLN A 184 3.05 10.59 4.73
CA GLN A 184 3.14 11.83 3.93
C GLN A 184 2.54 11.63 2.53
N ALA A 185 2.80 10.48 1.91
CA ALA A 185 2.31 10.17 0.57
C ALA A 185 0.82 9.87 0.59
N LYS A 186 0.03 10.74 -0.06
CA LYS A 186 -1.37 10.49 -0.36
C LYS A 186 -1.48 9.93 -1.77
N ARG A 187 -1.95 8.70 -1.87
CA ARG A 187 -2.01 7.95 -3.13
C ARG A 187 -3.40 7.37 -3.33
N GLN A 188 -3.80 7.25 -4.58
CA GLN A 188 -5.09 6.69 -4.93
C GLN A 188 -5.21 5.25 -4.43
N ALA A 189 -6.23 5.00 -3.58
CA ALA A 189 -6.39 3.72 -2.89
C ALA A 189 -6.70 2.55 -3.83
N GLY A 190 -7.34 2.83 -4.97
CA GLY A 190 -7.82 1.79 -5.86
C GLY A 190 -8.69 0.76 -5.13
N SER A 191 -8.61 -0.49 -5.55
CA SER A 191 -9.46 -1.55 -5.01
C SER A 191 -9.25 -1.87 -3.52
N THR A 192 -8.24 -1.31 -2.83
CA THR A 192 -8.15 -1.42 -1.36
C THR A 192 -9.22 -0.62 -0.64
N PHE A 193 -9.90 0.29 -1.32
CA PHE A 193 -11.02 1.04 -0.76
C PHE A 193 -12.36 0.27 -0.79
N LYS A 194 -12.48 -0.74 -1.65
CA LYS A 194 -13.72 -1.55 -1.79
C LYS A 194 -14.27 -2.10 -0.46
N PRO A 195 -13.46 -2.56 0.50
CA PRO A 195 -13.97 -3.05 1.78
C PRO A 195 -14.89 -2.06 2.51
N PHE A 196 -14.73 -0.74 2.32
CA PHE A 196 -15.65 0.24 2.92
C PHE A 196 -17.05 0.18 2.30
N VAL A 197 -17.17 -0.14 1.00
CA VAL A 197 -18.46 -0.38 0.34
C VAL A 197 -19.13 -1.63 0.91
N TYR A 198 -18.38 -2.73 0.98
CA TYR A 198 -18.90 -3.99 1.51
C TYR A 198 -19.23 -3.88 3.00
N LEU A 199 -18.42 -3.16 3.78
CA LEU A 199 -18.72 -2.83 5.16
C LEU A 199 -20.06 -2.10 5.28
N ALA A 200 -20.21 -0.99 4.52
CA ALA A 200 -21.45 -0.21 4.54
C ALA A 200 -22.65 -1.07 4.14
N ALA A 201 -22.50 -1.98 3.17
CA ALA A 201 -23.55 -2.90 2.78
C ALA A 201 -23.89 -3.90 3.90
N ILE A 202 -22.90 -4.58 4.44
CA ILE A 202 -23.10 -5.56 5.51
C ILE A 202 -23.75 -4.91 6.73
N ASP A 203 -23.29 -3.74 7.15
CA ASP A 203 -23.85 -3.06 8.32
C ASP A 203 -25.28 -2.50 8.07
N ASN A 204 -25.67 -2.35 6.80
CA ASN A 204 -27.01 -1.87 6.41
C ASN A 204 -27.92 -2.97 5.83
N GLY A 205 -27.75 -4.23 6.24
CA GLY A 205 -28.72 -5.30 6.01
C GLY A 205 -28.32 -6.34 4.98
N TYR A 206 -27.30 -6.11 4.16
CA TYR A 206 -26.77 -7.13 3.25
C TYR A 206 -26.02 -8.23 3.99
N SER A 207 -25.87 -9.36 3.33
CA SER A 207 -25.08 -10.51 3.78
C SER A 207 -23.95 -10.83 2.83
N PRO A 208 -22.87 -11.51 3.23
CA PRO A 208 -21.85 -12.02 2.33
C PRO A 208 -22.37 -12.85 1.15
N CYS A 209 -23.56 -13.47 1.30
CA CYS A 209 -24.16 -14.35 0.31
C CYS A 209 -25.13 -13.67 -0.64
N ASP A 210 -25.49 -12.40 -0.40
CA ASP A 210 -26.31 -11.64 -1.35
C ASP A 210 -25.59 -11.51 -2.69
N LYS A 211 -26.39 -11.54 -3.77
CA LYS A 211 -25.85 -11.71 -5.11
C LYS A 211 -26.10 -10.51 -6.00
N PHE A 212 -25.11 -10.20 -6.81
CA PHE A 212 -25.18 -9.23 -7.91
C PHE A 212 -24.64 -9.86 -9.18
N THR A 213 -25.20 -9.46 -10.32
CA THR A 213 -24.72 -9.91 -11.63
C THR A 213 -23.55 -9.04 -12.08
N ASP A 214 -22.46 -9.66 -12.50
CA ASP A 214 -21.34 -8.97 -13.15
C ASP A 214 -21.75 -8.54 -14.58
N LYS A 215 -22.18 -7.29 -14.71
CA LYS A 215 -22.69 -6.70 -15.96
C LYS A 215 -22.26 -5.23 -16.09
N ALA A 216 -22.31 -4.71 -17.31
CA ALA A 216 -22.11 -3.28 -17.54
C ALA A 216 -23.21 -2.46 -16.83
N ILE A 217 -22.80 -1.36 -16.21
CA ILE A 217 -23.70 -0.38 -15.61
C ILE A 217 -23.26 1.02 -15.95
N THR A 218 -24.20 1.96 -15.89
CA THR A 218 -23.95 3.40 -15.96
C THR A 218 -24.67 4.06 -14.80
N ILE A 219 -23.94 4.78 -13.99
CA ILE A 219 -24.46 5.54 -12.84
C ILE A 219 -24.53 7.01 -13.23
N ASN A 220 -25.74 7.59 -13.18
CA ASN A 220 -25.94 9.01 -13.40
C ASN A 220 -25.95 9.73 -12.04
N TYR A 221 -25.21 10.82 -11.93
CA TYR A 221 -25.09 11.57 -10.69
C TYR A 221 -24.87 13.06 -10.97
N LYS A 222 -24.95 13.88 -9.92
CA LYS A 222 -24.61 15.30 -9.99
C LYS A 222 -23.31 15.57 -9.25
N GLU A 223 -22.44 16.35 -9.87
CA GLU A 223 -21.22 16.86 -9.24
C GLU A 223 -21.11 18.35 -9.57
N ASP A 224 -20.97 19.16 -8.54
CA ASP A 224 -20.92 20.64 -8.64
C ASP A 224 -22.10 21.26 -9.42
N GLY A 225 -23.27 20.62 -9.35
CA GLY A 225 -24.51 21.03 -10.04
C GLY A 225 -24.63 20.53 -11.48
N GLU A 226 -23.62 19.91 -12.04
CA GLU A 226 -23.61 19.33 -13.39
C GLU A 226 -24.05 17.87 -13.39
N ASP A 227 -24.83 17.49 -14.40
CA ASP A 227 -25.21 16.09 -14.64
C ASP A 227 -24.04 15.34 -15.26
N LYS A 228 -23.60 14.26 -14.60
CA LYS A 228 -22.51 13.39 -15.03
C LYS A 228 -22.97 11.94 -15.11
N SER A 229 -22.27 11.15 -15.91
CA SER A 229 -22.46 9.72 -16.00
C SER A 229 -21.11 9.00 -15.83
N TRP A 230 -21.13 7.84 -15.18
CA TRP A 230 -19.94 7.03 -14.96
C TRP A 230 -20.24 5.56 -15.23
N SER A 231 -19.40 4.94 -16.07
CA SER A 231 -19.54 3.55 -16.51
C SER A 231 -18.24 2.80 -16.21
N PRO A 232 -18.10 2.20 -15.01
CA PRO A 232 -16.90 1.46 -14.66
C PRO A 232 -16.75 0.18 -15.46
N LYS A 233 -15.50 -0.19 -15.75
CA LYS A 233 -15.16 -1.47 -16.38
C LYS A 233 -14.42 -2.35 -15.37
N ASN A 234 -14.51 -3.66 -15.52
CA ASN A 234 -13.65 -4.59 -14.80
C ASN A 234 -12.20 -4.46 -15.29
N SER A 235 -11.23 -4.94 -14.51
CA SER A 235 -9.81 -4.85 -14.85
C SER A 235 -9.43 -5.58 -16.15
N ASP A 236 -10.15 -6.64 -16.49
CA ASP A 236 -10.02 -7.41 -17.73
C ASP A 236 -10.89 -6.87 -18.89
N TRP A 237 -11.54 -5.70 -18.71
CA TRP A 237 -12.42 -5.03 -19.66
C TRP A 237 -13.66 -5.84 -20.08
N SER A 238 -13.94 -6.95 -19.39
CA SER A 238 -15.03 -7.88 -19.69
C SER A 238 -16.05 -7.97 -18.56
N PHE A 239 -17.27 -8.38 -18.90
CA PHE A 239 -18.33 -8.69 -17.95
C PHE A 239 -18.73 -10.15 -18.13
N SER A 240 -18.66 -10.93 -17.07
CA SER A 240 -18.88 -12.38 -17.15
C SER A 240 -20.37 -12.79 -17.25
N GLY A 241 -21.29 -11.88 -16.93
CA GLY A 241 -22.72 -12.17 -16.81
C GLY A 241 -23.09 -13.10 -15.65
N LYS A 242 -22.14 -13.48 -14.81
CA LYS A 242 -22.37 -14.41 -13.68
C LYS A 242 -22.95 -13.68 -12.48
N GLU A 243 -23.85 -14.35 -11.78
CA GLU A 243 -24.22 -13.96 -10.41
C GLU A 243 -23.07 -14.29 -9.47
N MET A 244 -22.64 -13.31 -8.69
CA MET A 244 -21.60 -13.44 -7.68
C MET A 244 -22.14 -13.07 -6.32
N SER A 245 -21.81 -13.87 -5.29
CA SER A 245 -22.00 -13.44 -3.91
C SER A 245 -21.12 -12.23 -3.62
N LEU A 246 -21.50 -11.40 -2.66
CA LEU A 246 -20.69 -10.25 -2.25
C LEU A 246 -19.28 -10.69 -1.84
N ARG A 247 -19.15 -11.82 -1.16
CA ARG A 247 -17.86 -12.39 -0.78
C ARG A 247 -16.99 -12.73 -1.99
N TRP A 248 -17.57 -13.39 -2.99
CA TRP A 248 -16.84 -13.72 -4.22
C TRP A 248 -16.45 -12.47 -5.00
N ALA A 249 -17.38 -11.52 -5.17
CA ALA A 249 -17.15 -10.27 -5.88
C ALA A 249 -16.04 -9.43 -5.22
N MET A 250 -15.99 -9.36 -3.88
CA MET A 250 -14.91 -8.69 -3.16
C MET A 250 -13.58 -9.44 -3.33
N GLY A 251 -13.58 -10.77 -3.20
CA GLY A 251 -12.38 -11.61 -3.34
C GLY A 251 -11.76 -11.52 -4.73
N LYS A 252 -12.59 -11.56 -5.79
CA LYS A 252 -12.18 -11.35 -7.18
C LYS A 252 -11.91 -9.89 -7.54
N SER A 253 -12.29 -8.95 -6.64
CA SER A 253 -12.18 -7.51 -6.89
C SER A 253 -13.02 -7.01 -8.07
N CYS A 254 -14.22 -7.55 -8.27
CA CYS A 254 -15.12 -7.20 -9.37
C CYS A 254 -15.57 -5.73 -9.27
N ASN A 255 -15.29 -4.92 -10.29
CA ASN A 255 -15.62 -3.49 -10.29
C ASN A 255 -17.13 -3.27 -10.50
N SER A 256 -17.74 -4.02 -11.45
CA SER A 256 -19.15 -3.83 -11.80
C SER A 256 -20.08 -4.11 -10.61
N VAL A 257 -19.80 -5.19 -9.85
CA VAL A 257 -20.59 -5.53 -8.65
C VAL A 257 -20.36 -4.51 -7.55
N THR A 258 -19.11 -4.08 -7.33
CA THR A 258 -18.81 -3.05 -6.32
C THR A 258 -19.50 -1.73 -6.65
N ALA A 259 -19.53 -1.33 -7.92
CA ALA A 259 -20.19 -0.09 -8.34
C ALA A 259 -21.72 -0.17 -8.17
N GLN A 260 -22.35 -1.31 -8.54
CA GLN A 260 -23.77 -1.56 -8.27
C GLN A 260 -24.08 -1.47 -6.76
N LEU A 261 -23.21 -2.05 -5.94
CA LEU A 261 -23.37 -2.02 -4.49
C LEU A 261 -23.17 -0.61 -3.93
N THR A 262 -22.22 0.17 -4.47
CA THR A 262 -22.00 1.58 -4.12
C THR A 262 -23.23 2.43 -4.43
N GLU A 263 -23.86 2.22 -5.59
CA GLU A 263 -25.10 2.89 -5.97
C GLU A 263 -26.25 2.51 -5.04
N ALA A 264 -26.42 1.22 -4.74
CA ALA A 264 -27.50 0.72 -3.88
C ALA A 264 -27.41 1.24 -2.43
N ILE A 265 -26.18 1.38 -1.89
CA ILE A 265 -25.94 1.85 -0.53
C ILE A 265 -25.90 3.38 -0.45
N GLY A 266 -25.49 4.05 -1.52
CA GLY A 266 -25.16 5.46 -1.57
C GLY A 266 -23.69 5.74 -1.25
N TRP A 267 -23.02 6.47 -2.14
CA TRP A 267 -21.60 6.80 -1.99
C TRP A 267 -21.29 7.70 -0.80
N ASP A 268 -22.23 8.54 -0.36
CA ASP A 268 -22.10 9.34 0.88
C ASP A 268 -21.90 8.44 2.10
N LYS A 269 -22.66 7.34 2.16
CA LYS A 269 -22.55 6.36 3.24
C LYS A 269 -21.21 5.65 3.21
N VAL A 270 -20.67 5.34 2.03
CA VAL A 270 -19.32 4.76 1.91
C VAL A 270 -18.27 5.71 2.47
N VAL A 271 -18.36 7.01 2.18
CA VAL A 271 -17.49 8.05 2.74
C VAL A 271 -17.64 8.14 4.27
N GLU A 272 -18.88 8.09 4.78
CA GLU A 272 -19.16 8.09 6.23
C GLU A 272 -18.46 6.93 6.93
N TYR A 273 -18.61 5.69 6.41
CA TYR A 273 -17.95 4.52 6.98
C TYR A 273 -16.42 4.59 6.91
N ALA A 274 -15.86 5.08 5.81
CA ALA A 274 -14.42 5.25 5.70
C ALA A 274 -13.89 6.23 6.76
N LYS A 275 -14.55 7.37 6.95
CA LYS A 275 -14.21 8.34 8.02
C LYS A 275 -14.35 7.75 9.41
N LYS A 276 -15.42 6.99 9.65
CA LYS A 276 -15.68 6.31 10.92
C LYS A 276 -14.57 5.31 11.30
N LEU A 277 -13.95 4.69 10.30
CA LEU A 277 -12.82 3.78 10.50
C LEU A 277 -11.47 4.50 10.60
N GLY A 278 -11.42 5.82 10.45
CA GLY A 278 -10.21 6.62 10.66
C GLY A 278 -9.53 7.11 9.38
N ILE A 279 -10.23 7.17 8.24
CA ILE A 279 -9.74 7.89 7.06
C ILE A 279 -9.97 9.39 7.27
N GLU A 280 -8.89 10.14 7.42
CA GLU A 280 -8.90 11.59 7.69
C GLU A 280 -8.65 12.41 6.41
N SER A 281 -8.06 11.79 5.38
CA SER A 281 -7.85 12.39 4.07
C SER A 281 -9.19 12.85 3.46
N PRO A 282 -9.21 13.99 2.75
CA PRO A 282 -10.42 14.46 2.07
C PRO A 282 -10.94 13.44 1.07
N LEU A 283 -12.22 13.07 1.20
CA LEU A 283 -12.88 12.12 0.31
C LEU A 283 -13.96 12.85 -0.48
N LYS A 284 -13.89 12.76 -1.81
CA LYS A 284 -15.00 13.19 -2.68
C LYS A 284 -16.10 12.14 -2.64
N SER A 285 -17.33 12.60 -2.39
CA SER A 285 -18.53 11.77 -2.36
C SER A 285 -19.14 11.69 -3.76
N VAL A 286 -18.58 10.81 -4.59
CA VAL A 286 -19.03 10.53 -5.96
C VAL A 286 -19.02 9.02 -6.20
N PRO A 287 -19.74 8.47 -7.19
CA PRO A 287 -19.85 7.01 -7.39
C PRO A 287 -18.53 6.27 -7.46
N SER A 288 -17.48 6.88 -8.01
CA SER A 288 -16.16 6.27 -8.15
C SER A 288 -15.42 6.08 -6.82
N VAL A 289 -15.89 6.67 -5.70
CA VAL A 289 -15.32 6.45 -4.37
C VAL A 289 -15.29 4.97 -4.00
N GLY A 290 -16.31 4.20 -4.40
CA GLY A 290 -16.38 2.76 -4.15
C GLY A 290 -15.26 1.96 -4.80
N LEU A 291 -14.65 2.47 -5.87
CA LEU A 291 -13.49 1.87 -6.52
C LEU A 291 -12.14 2.50 -6.08
N GLY A 292 -12.17 3.41 -5.09
CA GLY A 292 -10.99 4.02 -4.51
C GLY A 292 -10.38 5.12 -5.36
N SER A 293 -11.19 6.01 -5.90
CA SER A 293 -10.74 7.17 -6.69
C SER A 293 -10.07 8.26 -5.85
N ASN A 294 -10.20 8.21 -4.53
CA ASN A 294 -9.62 9.20 -3.61
C ASN A 294 -8.22 8.83 -3.17
N ASP A 295 -7.45 9.85 -2.82
CA ASP A 295 -6.10 9.73 -2.28
C ASP A 295 -6.13 9.59 -0.76
N VAL A 296 -5.42 8.60 -0.26
CA VAL A 296 -5.28 8.29 1.16
C VAL A 296 -3.84 7.90 1.49
N THR A 297 -3.48 7.91 2.77
CA THR A 297 -2.17 7.42 3.21
C THR A 297 -2.21 5.91 3.50
N LEU A 298 -1.05 5.28 3.43
CA LEU A 298 -0.91 3.87 3.85
C LEU A 298 -1.26 3.70 5.34
N TYR A 299 -0.87 4.66 6.16
CA TYR A 299 -1.17 4.70 7.59
C TYR A 299 -2.68 4.64 7.87
N GLU A 300 -3.47 5.51 7.22
CA GLU A 300 -4.93 5.55 7.39
C GLU A 300 -5.59 4.23 7.00
N MET A 301 -5.16 3.64 5.89
CA MET A 301 -5.69 2.39 5.40
C MET A 301 -5.41 1.22 6.35
N ILE A 302 -4.21 1.13 6.89
CA ILE A 302 -3.84 0.08 7.85
C ILE A 302 -4.61 0.24 9.17
N ARG A 303 -4.76 1.48 9.67
CA ARG A 303 -5.60 1.79 10.84
C ARG A 303 -7.04 1.32 10.62
N ALA A 304 -7.63 1.67 9.48
CA ALA A 304 -9.00 1.31 9.14
C ALA A 304 -9.20 -0.22 9.04
N TYR A 305 -8.25 -0.94 8.45
CA TYR A 305 -8.30 -2.41 8.40
C TYR A 305 -8.11 -3.06 9.78
N GLY A 306 -7.40 -2.38 10.68
CA GLY A 306 -7.25 -2.80 12.07
C GLY A 306 -8.58 -2.92 12.80
N VAL A 307 -9.57 -2.10 12.47
CA VAL A 307 -10.92 -2.14 13.06
C VAL A 307 -11.60 -3.50 12.85
N PHE A 308 -11.40 -4.09 11.67
CA PHE A 308 -12.01 -5.41 11.37
C PHE A 308 -11.40 -6.50 12.23
N LEU A 309 -10.07 -6.52 12.37
CA LEU A 309 -9.38 -7.53 13.19
C LEU A 309 -9.66 -7.32 14.69
N ASN A 310 -9.76 -6.07 15.14
CA ASN A 310 -10.06 -5.73 16.53
C ASN A 310 -11.58 -5.69 16.83
N THR A 311 -12.33 -6.62 16.26
CA THR A 311 -13.75 -6.82 16.57
C THR A 311 -14.64 -5.57 16.47
N GLY A 312 -14.28 -4.63 15.60
CA GLY A 312 -15.03 -3.39 15.39
C GLY A 312 -14.59 -2.20 16.24
N VAL A 313 -13.47 -2.32 16.93
CA VAL A 313 -12.87 -1.25 17.72
C VAL A 313 -11.78 -0.56 16.92
N ASN A 314 -11.93 0.74 16.69
CA ASN A 314 -10.90 1.61 16.14
C ASN A 314 -9.89 1.91 17.24
N THR A 315 -8.66 1.47 17.05
CA THR A 315 -7.53 1.73 17.95
C THR A 315 -6.58 2.71 17.26
N GLU A 316 -6.37 3.85 17.88
CA GLU A 316 -5.43 4.86 17.34
C GLU A 316 -4.00 4.31 17.39
N PRO A 317 -3.29 4.23 16.24
CA PRO A 317 -1.93 3.72 16.23
C PRO A 317 -0.98 4.62 17.03
N ILE A 318 -0.14 4.01 17.85
CA ILE A 318 0.90 4.70 18.61
C ILE A 318 2.30 4.20 18.23
N LEU A 319 3.23 5.13 18.13
CA LEU A 319 4.63 4.86 17.78
C LEU A 319 5.55 4.91 19.00
N VAL A 320 5.13 5.64 20.05
CA VAL A 320 5.87 5.81 21.30
C VAL A 320 5.00 5.38 22.47
N THR A 321 5.57 4.61 23.41
CA THR A 321 4.87 4.20 24.65
C THR A 321 5.19 5.07 25.83
N LYS A 322 6.44 5.54 25.92
CA LYS A 322 6.86 6.43 27.03
C LYS A 322 8.09 7.25 26.66
N VAL A 323 8.25 8.36 27.37
CA VAL A 323 9.43 9.21 27.34
C VAL A 323 9.95 9.38 28.76
N ASN A 324 11.23 9.13 28.95
CA ASN A 324 11.94 9.40 30.22
C ASN A 324 12.99 10.50 29.97
N ASP A 325 13.39 11.18 31.04
CA ASP A 325 14.54 12.08 31.01
C ASP A 325 15.89 11.31 30.99
N GLN A 326 16.99 12.06 30.96
CA GLN A 326 18.35 11.50 30.98
C GLN A 326 18.64 10.61 32.18
N ASP A 327 18.00 10.86 33.33
CA ASP A 327 18.18 10.12 34.58
C ASP A 327 17.25 8.90 34.69
N GLY A 328 16.35 8.74 33.73
CA GLY A 328 15.42 7.62 33.66
C GLY A 328 14.08 7.88 34.36
N LYS A 329 13.80 9.10 34.83
CA LYS A 329 12.51 9.48 35.39
C LYS A 329 11.45 9.55 34.26
N LEU A 330 10.29 8.98 34.52
CA LEU A 330 9.15 9.01 33.58
C LEU A 330 8.62 10.45 33.41
N LEU A 331 8.59 10.93 32.18
CA LEU A 331 8.04 12.23 31.82
C LEU A 331 6.64 12.09 31.20
N ALA A 332 6.45 11.09 30.35
CA ALA A 332 5.15 10.82 29.70
C ALA A 332 4.94 9.33 29.40
N GLU A 333 3.68 8.90 29.43
CA GLU A 333 3.21 7.59 28.97
C GLU A 333 2.11 7.80 27.94
N PHE A 334 2.19 7.09 26.80
CA PHE A 334 1.23 7.18 25.71
C PHE A 334 0.45 5.86 25.62
N LYS A 335 -0.87 5.97 25.51
CA LYS A 335 -1.78 4.83 25.34
C LYS A 335 -2.68 5.08 24.14
N ALA A 336 -2.91 4.05 23.39
CA ALA A 336 -3.83 4.12 22.24
C ALA A 336 -5.26 4.42 22.72
N LYS A 337 -5.90 5.39 22.07
CA LYS A 337 -7.34 5.60 22.24
C LYS A 337 -8.10 4.51 21.48
N GLN A 338 -9.17 4.03 22.09
CA GLN A 338 -9.98 2.96 21.54
C GLN A 338 -11.45 3.36 21.54
N GLU A 339 -12.13 3.14 20.42
CA GLU A 339 -13.56 3.41 20.28
C GLU A 339 -14.21 2.33 19.42
N ARG A 340 -15.32 1.74 19.89
CA ARG A 340 -16.11 0.83 19.06
C ARG A 340 -16.87 1.62 18.00
N VAL A 341 -16.58 1.33 16.74
CA VAL A 341 -17.16 2.06 15.59
C VAL A 341 -18.09 1.20 14.74
N ILE A 342 -17.97 -0.12 14.79
CA ILE A 342 -18.89 -1.07 14.16
C ILE A 342 -19.14 -2.26 15.11
N SER A 343 -20.18 -3.05 14.84
CA SER A 343 -20.49 -4.22 15.64
C SER A 343 -19.44 -5.31 15.46
N GLU A 344 -19.32 -6.19 16.48
CA GLU A 344 -18.46 -7.37 16.39
C GLU A 344 -18.90 -8.32 15.27
N GLU A 345 -20.21 -8.48 15.07
CA GLU A 345 -20.76 -9.28 13.97
C GLU A 345 -20.30 -8.74 12.63
N THR A 346 -20.46 -7.42 12.39
CA THR A 346 -20.04 -6.77 11.14
C THR A 346 -18.54 -6.91 10.91
N ALA A 347 -17.73 -6.69 11.95
CA ALA A 347 -16.27 -6.83 11.86
C ALA A 347 -15.86 -8.27 11.50
N TRP A 348 -16.46 -9.27 12.15
CA TRP A 348 -16.17 -10.66 11.86
C TRP A 348 -16.61 -11.08 10.44
N LEU A 349 -17.76 -10.61 10.00
CA LEU A 349 -18.23 -10.84 8.63
C LEU A 349 -17.27 -10.22 7.61
N MET A 350 -16.69 -9.04 7.90
CA MET A 350 -15.67 -8.44 7.04
C MET A 350 -14.38 -9.27 7.01
N ILE A 351 -13.92 -9.84 8.13
CA ILE A 351 -12.80 -10.79 8.13
C ILE A 351 -13.10 -11.99 7.24
N HIS A 352 -14.32 -12.55 7.34
CA HIS A 352 -14.78 -13.62 6.45
C HIS A 352 -14.76 -13.19 4.97
N MET A 353 -15.13 -11.95 4.67
CA MET A 353 -15.08 -11.40 3.32
C MET A 353 -13.63 -11.27 2.80
N PHE A 354 -12.68 -10.82 3.64
CA PHE A 354 -11.27 -10.70 3.27
C PHE A 354 -10.62 -12.05 2.93
N LYS A 355 -11.02 -13.12 3.60
CA LYS A 355 -10.57 -14.48 3.26
C LYS A 355 -10.95 -14.89 1.83
N GLY A 356 -12.02 -14.31 1.28
CA GLY A 356 -12.46 -14.54 -0.10
C GLY A 356 -11.38 -14.25 -1.15
N GLY A 357 -10.45 -13.34 -0.89
CA GLY A 357 -9.30 -13.08 -1.76
C GLY A 357 -8.39 -14.29 -1.99
N MET A 358 -8.39 -15.24 -1.06
CA MET A 358 -7.64 -16.50 -1.13
C MET A 358 -8.54 -17.69 -1.52
N GLU A 359 -9.75 -17.72 -0.98
CA GLU A 359 -10.61 -18.90 -0.99
C GLU A 359 -11.57 -18.92 -2.18
N GLU A 360 -11.94 -17.76 -2.73
CA GLU A 360 -12.89 -17.67 -3.85
C GLU A 360 -12.20 -17.85 -5.22
N PRO A 361 -12.92 -18.41 -6.21
CA PRO A 361 -12.37 -18.59 -7.55
C PRO A 361 -11.90 -17.27 -8.18
N GLY A 362 -10.63 -17.22 -8.60
CA GLY A 362 -9.99 -16.02 -9.15
C GLY A 362 -9.75 -14.91 -8.14
N GLY A 363 -9.61 -15.28 -6.87
CA GLY A 363 -9.28 -14.35 -5.79
C GLY A 363 -7.91 -13.69 -6.01
N THR A 364 -7.84 -12.39 -5.79
CA THR A 364 -6.66 -11.58 -6.15
C THR A 364 -5.47 -11.74 -5.20
N SER A 365 -5.65 -12.43 -4.08
CA SER A 365 -4.58 -12.70 -3.10
C SER A 365 -3.97 -14.10 -3.26
N GLN A 366 -4.41 -14.91 -4.23
CA GLN A 366 -3.98 -16.30 -4.40
C GLN A 366 -2.48 -16.46 -4.69
N ALA A 367 -1.81 -15.42 -5.19
CA ALA A 367 -0.35 -15.42 -5.31
C ALA A 367 0.40 -15.60 -3.97
N LEU A 368 -0.28 -15.40 -2.83
CA LEU A 368 0.30 -15.70 -1.52
C LEU A 368 0.54 -17.20 -1.29
N TRP A 369 -0.06 -18.09 -2.09
CA TRP A 369 0.24 -19.53 -1.99
C TRP A 369 1.68 -19.89 -2.36
N GLU A 370 2.40 -18.99 -3.00
CA GLU A 370 3.84 -19.17 -3.30
C GLU A 370 4.74 -19.02 -2.07
N TYR A 371 4.21 -18.52 -0.93
CA TYR A 371 4.97 -18.27 0.31
C TYR A 371 4.59 -19.29 1.38
N ASP A 372 5.58 -19.73 2.19
CA ASP A 372 5.34 -20.64 3.31
C ASP A 372 4.75 -19.94 4.53
N ILE A 373 3.51 -19.47 4.36
CA ILE A 373 2.74 -18.75 5.39
C ILE A 373 1.42 -19.46 5.73
N TRP A 374 1.18 -20.64 5.14
CA TRP A 374 -0.07 -21.41 5.25
C TRP A 374 0.01 -22.61 6.18
N SER A 375 1.16 -22.84 6.78
CA SER A 375 1.41 -23.96 7.66
C SER A 375 0.42 -23.97 8.84
N LYS A 376 0.13 -25.16 9.36
CA LYS A 376 -0.66 -25.39 10.58
C LYS A 376 -2.06 -24.73 10.57
N GLY A 377 -2.65 -24.58 9.40
CA GLY A 377 -4.00 -24.02 9.26
C GLY A 377 -4.08 -22.51 9.53
N ASN A 378 -3.00 -21.78 9.25
CA ASN A 378 -2.99 -20.33 9.35
C ASN A 378 -4.01 -19.71 8.41
N GLU A 379 -4.75 -18.73 8.90
CA GLU A 379 -5.74 -17.99 8.11
C GLU A 379 -5.20 -16.60 7.80
N ILE A 380 -5.38 -16.18 6.55
CA ILE A 380 -4.98 -14.88 6.06
C ILE A 380 -6.13 -14.30 5.24
N GLY A 381 -6.42 -13.04 5.48
CA GLY A 381 -7.30 -12.23 4.65
C GLY A 381 -6.53 -11.06 4.05
N GLY A 382 -7.07 -10.44 3.02
CA GLY A 382 -6.45 -9.24 2.49
C GLY A 382 -7.10 -8.71 1.23
N LYS A 383 -6.58 -7.59 0.78
CA LYS A 383 -7.08 -6.91 -0.42
C LYS A 383 -5.93 -6.32 -1.23
N THR A 384 -5.91 -6.62 -2.52
CA THR A 384 -5.06 -5.95 -3.50
C THR A 384 -5.68 -4.63 -3.95
N GLY A 385 -4.84 -3.68 -4.29
CA GLY A 385 -5.23 -2.44 -4.95
C GLY A 385 -4.35 -2.18 -6.16
N THR A 386 -4.98 -1.64 -7.21
CA THR A 386 -4.29 -1.20 -8.42
C THR A 386 -5.06 -0.01 -8.96
N THR A 387 -4.38 1.04 -9.37
CA THR A 387 -4.97 2.16 -10.10
C THR A 387 -5.07 1.84 -11.58
N SER A 388 -5.98 2.52 -12.28
CA SER A 388 -6.30 2.21 -13.68
C SER A 388 -5.10 2.28 -14.63
N ASN A 389 -4.15 3.16 -14.34
CA ASN A 389 -2.92 3.33 -15.12
C ASN A 389 -1.70 2.59 -14.52
N HIS A 390 -1.90 1.74 -13.49
CA HIS A 390 -0.84 0.98 -12.82
C HIS A 390 0.25 1.85 -12.15
N SER A 391 -0.10 3.08 -11.74
CA SER A 391 0.82 3.96 -11.00
C SER A 391 0.94 3.60 -9.53
N ASP A 392 -0.07 2.91 -8.98
CA ASP A 392 -0.14 2.52 -7.57
C ASP A 392 -0.51 1.05 -7.44
N GLY A 393 0.33 0.31 -6.77
CA GLY A 393 0.09 -1.07 -6.36
C GLY A 393 0.00 -1.16 -4.85
N TRP A 394 -1.08 -1.76 -4.33
CA TRP A 394 -1.32 -1.90 -2.91
C TRP A 394 -1.57 -3.35 -2.54
N TYR A 395 -1.15 -3.72 -1.35
CA TYR A 395 -1.65 -4.90 -0.67
C TYR A 395 -1.80 -4.63 0.82
N ILE A 396 -2.97 -4.92 1.38
CA ILE A 396 -3.19 -4.87 2.82
C ILE A 396 -3.66 -6.25 3.25
N GLY A 397 -2.83 -6.92 4.04
CA GLY A 397 -3.07 -8.26 4.56
C GLY A 397 -3.37 -8.25 6.05
N ILE A 398 -4.22 -9.17 6.46
CA ILE A 398 -4.65 -9.37 7.84
C ILE A 398 -4.37 -10.80 8.23
N THR A 399 -3.72 -10.99 9.36
CA THR A 399 -3.59 -12.29 10.05
C THR A 399 -4.31 -12.24 11.39
N LYS A 400 -4.25 -13.29 12.19
CA LYS A 400 -4.92 -13.30 13.51
C LYS A 400 -4.39 -12.25 14.49
N ASP A 401 -3.17 -11.73 14.29
CA ASP A 401 -2.50 -10.83 15.23
C ASP A 401 -2.15 -9.46 14.62
N LEU A 402 -2.03 -9.36 13.29
CA LEU A 402 -1.40 -8.22 12.64
C LEU A 402 -2.17 -7.75 11.40
N VAL A 403 -2.11 -6.45 11.16
CA VAL A 403 -2.45 -5.84 9.88
C VAL A 403 -1.18 -5.25 9.28
N THR A 404 -0.85 -5.68 8.07
CA THR A 404 0.34 -5.18 7.35
C THR A 404 -0.07 -4.65 5.99
N GLY A 405 0.29 -3.42 5.71
CA GLY A 405 0.04 -2.79 4.41
C GLY A 405 1.35 -2.49 3.69
N VAL A 406 1.31 -2.64 2.38
CA VAL A 406 2.40 -2.30 1.46
C VAL A 406 1.84 -1.48 0.30
N TRP A 407 2.54 -0.42 -0.04
CA TRP A 407 2.35 0.36 -1.25
C TRP A 407 3.62 0.31 -2.10
N VAL A 408 3.45 0.27 -3.42
CA VAL A 408 4.51 0.38 -4.42
C VAL A 408 4.04 1.29 -5.54
N GLY A 409 4.89 2.20 -5.97
CA GLY A 409 4.59 3.11 -7.08
C GLY A 409 5.78 3.99 -7.41
N ASN A 410 5.49 5.17 -7.96
CA ASN A 410 6.47 6.21 -8.20
C ASN A 410 5.95 7.54 -7.65
N ASP A 411 6.84 8.46 -7.23
CA ASP A 411 6.44 9.77 -6.73
C ASP A 411 5.68 10.58 -7.79
N GLU A 412 6.04 10.43 -9.06
CA GLU A 412 5.32 11.01 -10.19
C GLU A 412 4.34 9.98 -10.79
N ARG A 413 3.04 10.26 -10.73
CA ARG A 413 1.97 9.34 -11.20
C ARG A 413 2.01 9.04 -12.69
N SER A 414 2.62 9.91 -13.47
CA SER A 414 2.86 9.71 -14.90
C SER A 414 3.91 8.64 -15.20
N ILE A 415 4.63 8.17 -14.16
CA ILE A 415 5.60 7.09 -14.26
C ILE A 415 4.98 5.82 -13.68
N HIS A 416 4.66 4.88 -14.55
CA HIS A 416 3.89 3.69 -14.22
C HIS A 416 4.28 2.49 -15.09
N PHE A 417 3.81 1.30 -14.73
CA PHE A 417 3.99 0.12 -15.58
C PHE A 417 3.14 0.22 -16.85
N LYS A 418 3.63 -0.31 -17.97
CA LYS A 418 2.89 -0.31 -19.25
C LYS A 418 1.65 -1.19 -19.22
N THR A 419 1.69 -2.30 -18.48
CA THR A 419 0.65 -3.33 -18.48
C THR A 419 0.35 -3.85 -17.07
N SER A 420 -0.80 -4.50 -16.93
CA SER A 420 -1.21 -5.22 -15.74
C SER A 420 -0.26 -6.36 -15.35
N ASP A 421 0.43 -6.97 -16.31
CA ASP A 421 1.30 -8.14 -16.07
C ASP A 421 2.34 -7.91 -14.98
N TYR A 422 2.81 -6.67 -14.84
CA TYR A 422 3.80 -6.29 -13.83
C TYR A 422 3.31 -5.20 -12.87
N GLY A 423 2.25 -4.44 -13.22
CA GLY A 423 1.81 -3.25 -12.51
C GLY A 423 0.71 -3.48 -11.47
N GLU A 424 0.08 -4.65 -11.45
CA GLU A 424 -0.95 -4.96 -10.45
C GLU A 424 -0.39 -5.06 -9.03
N GLY A 425 -1.20 -4.69 -8.04
CA GLY A 425 -0.85 -4.84 -6.62
C GLY A 425 -0.48 -6.27 -6.22
N SER A 426 -1.07 -7.27 -6.91
CA SER A 426 -0.71 -8.69 -6.79
C SER A 426 0.71 -9.02 -7.26
N LYS A 427 1.31 -8.19 -8.11
CA LYS A 427 2.66 -8.33 -8.69
C LYS A 427 3.68 -7.36 -8.11
N THR A 428 3.23 -6.29 -7.47
CA THR A 428 4.07 -5.23 -6.92
C THR A 428 4.16 -5.28 -5.40
N ALA A 429 3.07 -5.00 -4.69
CA ALA A 429 3.02 -4.88 -3.24
C ALA A 429 2.85 -6.24 -2.52
N LEU A 430 2.00 -7.13 -3.05
CA LEU A 430 1.71 -8.43 -2.42
C LEU A 430 2.98 -9.29 -2.22
N PRO A 431 3.94 -9.37 -3.16
CA PRO A 431 5.15 -10.14 -2.95
C PRO A 431 6.04 -9.61 -1.80
N ILE A 432 6.05 -8.30 -1.55
CA ILE A 432 6.77 -7.73 -0.40
C ILE A 432 6.10 -8.20 0.90
N TYR A 433 4.77 -8.14 0.96
CA TYR A 433 4.00 -8.69 2.09
C TYR A 433 4.29 -10.19 2.30
N GLY A 434 4.21 -11.00 1.23
CA GLY A 434 4.45 -12.44 1.31
C GLY A 434 5.85 -12.77 1.86
N LYS A 435 6.89 -12.16 1.32
CA LYS A 435 8.28 -12.31 1.79
C LYS A 435 8.47 -11.86 3.24
N TYR A 436 7.84 -10.75 3.64
CA TYR A 436 7.90 -10.25 5.00
C TYR A 436 7.21 -11.22 5.97
N MET A 437 5.98 -11.62 5.67
CA MET A 437 5.22 -12.55 6.53
C MET A 437 5.93 -13.90 6.67
N GLU A 438 6.47 -14.44 5.59
CA GLU A 438 7.26 -15.68 5.62
C GLU A 438 8.46 -15.55 6.58
N ARG A 439 9.22 -14.43 6.51
CA ARG A 439 10.35 -14.18 7.40
C ARG A 439 9.94 -14.10 8.87
N ILE A 440 8.85 -13.40 9.19
CA ILE A 440 8.43 -13.26 10.59
C ILE A 440 7.82 -14.55 11.17
N TYR A 441 7.15 -15.36 10.35
CA TYR A 441 6.65 -16.67 10.80
C TYR A 441 7.79 -17.69 11.01
N HIS A 442 8.89 -17.56 10.27
CA HIS A 442 10.06 -18.41 10.41
C HIS A 442 11.05 -17.92 11.47
N ASP A 443 10.82 -16.78 12.10
CA ASP A 443 11.66 -16.26 13.19
C ASP A 443 11.07 -16.65 14.56
N PRO A 444 11.59 -17.70 15.22
CA PRO A 444 11.04 -18.18 16.49
C PRO A 444 11.22 -17.16 17.63
N THR A 445 12.11 -16.19 17.47
CA THR A 445 12.39 -15.17 18.51
C THR A 445 11.26 -14.17 18.63
N LEU A 446 10.42 -14.01 17.60
CA LEU A 446 9.30 -13.08 17.58
C LEU A 446 8.08 -13.58 18.37
N GLY A 447 7.96 -14.88 18.59
CA GLY A 447 6.79 -15.46 19.24
C GLY A 447 5.50 -15.38 18.42
N ILE A 448 5.58 -15.00 17.14
CA ILE A 448 4.43 -14.97 16.22
C ILE A 448 4.10 -16.40 15.81
N THR A 449 2.83 -16.78 15.95
CA THR A 449 2.38 -18.15 15.71
C THR A 449 1.34 -18.23 14.60
N TYR A 450 1.37 -19.31 13.85
CA TYR A 450 0.27 -19.66 12.93
C TYR A 450 -1.04 -19.85 13.67
N GLY A 451 -2.15 -19.53 13.04
CA GLY A 451 -3.46 -19.76 13.64
C GLY A 451 -4.61 -19.18 12.84
N ARG A 452 -5.81 -19.48 13.34
CA ARG A 452 -7.04 -18.98 12.74
C ARG A 452 -7.45 -17.66 13.33
N PHE A 453 -8.24 -16.89 12.59
CA PHE A 453 -8.88 -15.70 13.14
C PHE A 453 -9.73 -16.03 14.35
N PRO A 454 -9.82 -15.13 15.34
CA PRO A 454 -10.69 -15.30 16.49
C PRO A 454 -12.13 -15.56 16.06
N LYS A 455 -12.80 -16.51 16.73
CA LYS A 455 -14.23 -16.71 16.53
C LYS A 455 -15.00 -15.55 17.17
N PRO A 456 -16.15 -15.15 16.59
CA PRO A 456 -16.96 -14.10 17.18
C PRO A 456 -17.54 -14.58 18.53
N THR A 457 -17.64 -13.67 19.48
CA THR A 457 -18.29 -13.93 20.77
C THR A 457 -19.81 -13.75 20.69
N VAL A 458 -20.28 -13.09 19.64
CA VAL A 458 -21.69 -12.83 19.35
C VAL A 458 -22.23 -13.84 18.33
N LYS A 459 -23.54 -14.01 18.31
CA LYS A 459 -24.22 -14.80 17.29
C LYS A 459 -24.20 -14.07 15.96
N ILE A 460 -23.76 -14.76 14.91
CA ILE A 460 -23.85 -14.25 13.53
C ILE A 460 -25.28 -14.50 13.04
N THR A 461 -25.95 -13.44 12.65
CA THR A 461 -27.36 -13.46 12.21
C THR A 461 -27.52 -13.47 10.70
N LYS A 462 -26.48 -13.07 9.96
CA LYS A 462 -26.48 -12.97 8.50
C LYS A 462 -25.89 -14.22 7.85
N ASP A 463 -26.37 -14.54 6.66
CA ASP A 463 -25.86 -15.66 5.86
C ASP A 463 -24.43 -15.38 5.39
N TYR A 464 -23.48 -16.23 5.77
CA TYR A 464 -22.08 -16.11 5.36
C TYR A 464 -21.52 -17.39 4.72
N GLN A 465 -22.20 -18.51 4.86
CA GLN A 465 -21.83 -19.78 4.23
C GLN A 465 -22.43 -19.84 2.82
N CYS A 466 -21.87 -19.08 1.91
CA CYS A 466 -22.39 -18.96 0.56
C CYS A 466 -22.17 -20.26 -0.23
N PRO A 467 -23.18 -20.76 -0.98
CA PRO A 467 -22.99 -21.89 -1.86
C PRO A 467 -21.93 -21.57 -2.91
N THR A 468 -20.88 -22.37 -2.96
CA THR A 468 -19.87 -22.25 -4.02
C THR A 468 -20.53 -22.57 -5.37
N PRO A 469 -20.31 -21.78 -6.42
CA PRO A 469 -20.80 -22.14 -7.75
C PRO A 469 -20.23 -23.52 -8.11
N ARG A 470 -21.11 -24.49 -8.38
CA ARG A 470 -20.68 -25.79 -8.90
C ARG A 470 -19.97 -25.51 -10.23
N GLN A 471 -18.68 -25.81 -10.31
CA GLN A 471 -18.01 -25.91 -11.60
C GLN A 471 -18.77 -26.96 -12.40
N ARG A 472 -19.45 -26.56 -13.47
CA ARG A 472 -19.87 -27.52 -14.48
C ARG A 472 -18.57 -28.12 -15.02
N ASN A 473 -18.35 -29.39 -14.77
CA ASN A 473 -17.32 -30.16 -15.46
C ASN A 473 -17.69 -30.16 -16.94
N ASP A 474 -17.16 -29.18 -17.69
CA ASP A 474 -17.07 -29.31 -19.14
C ASP A 474 -16.01 -30.36 -19.40
N THR A 475 -16.51 -31.61 -19.55
CA THR A 475 -15.72 -32.72 -20.04
C THR A 475 -15.51 -32.56 -21.56
N THR A 476 -14.81 -31.50 -21.95
CA THR A 476 -14.08 -31.45 -23.22
C THR A 476 -12.61 -31.33 -22.87
N ARG A 477 -11.97 -32.50 -22.74
CA ARG A 477 -10.51 -32.60 -22.79
C ARG A 477 -10.03 -31.96 -24.08
N VAL A 478 -9.42 -30.80 -23.96
CA VAL A 478 -8.44 -30.35 -24.93
C VAL A 478 -7.09 -30.67 -24.31
N ASP A 479 -6.48 -31.72 -24.84
CA ASP A 479 -5.06 -31.99 -24.63
C ASP A 479 -4.26 -30.76 -25.09
N SER A 480 -3.74 -30.01 -24.20
CA SER A 480 -2.67 -29.05 -24.47
C SER A 480 -1.53 -29.34 -23.53
N THR A 481 -0.65 -30.26 -23.97
CA THR A 481 0.72 -30.29 -23.54
C THR A 481 1.42 -29.02 -24.03
N SER A 482 1.35 -27.95 -23.26
CA SER A 482 2.28 -26.82 -23.37
C SER A 482 3.12 -26.80 -22.11
N VAL A 483 4.31 -27.37 -22.26
CA VAL A 483 5.40 -27.25 -21.32
C VAL A 483 5.73 -25.79 -21.12
N MET A 484 5.58 -25.28 -19.90
CA MET A 484 6.16 -24.00 -19.51
C MET A 484 7.67 -24.09 -19.65
N PRO A 485 8.34 -23.11 -20.25
CA PRO A 485 9.80 -23.08 -20.23
C PRO A 485 10.26 -22.80 -18.80
N SER A 486 11.10 -23.67 -18.26
CA SER A 486 11.82 -23.46 -17.01
C SER A 486 12.72 -22.22 -17.12
N ASP A 487 12.53 -21.24 -16.23
CA ASP A 487 13.37 -20.04 -16.06
C ASP A 487 14.78 -20.38 -15.50
N SER A 488 15.47 -21.34 -16.09
CA SER A 488 16.81 -21.75 -15.65
C SER A 488 17.94 -21.44 -16.63
N LEU A 489 17.79 -20.45 -17.51
CA LEU A 489 18.85 -20.06 -18.44
C LEU A 489 18.87 -18.55 -18.72
N PHE A 490 19.18 -17.72 -17.70
CA PHE A 490 19.73 -16.36 -17.87
C PHE A 490 20.44 -15.92 -16.60
N LEU A 491 21.47 -16.67 -16.24
CA LEU A 491 22.60 -16.14 -15.46
C LEU A 491 23.74 -15.94 -16.46
N GLU A 492 24.34 -14.76 -16.37
CA GLU A 492 25.48 -14.23 -17.13
C GLU A 492 25.11 -13.45 -18.39
N ASN A 493 25.00 -12.12 -18.22
CA ASN A 493 25.88 -11.12 -18.81
C ASN A 493 25.46 -9.70 -18.39
N GLU A 494 26.40 -9.07 -17.73
CA GLU A 494 26.82 -7.70 -17.52
C GLU A 494 25.98 -6.54 -18.13
N LEU A 495 25.58 -5.63 -17.30
CA LEU A 495 26.00 -4.21 -17.14
C LEU A 495 25.06 -3.52 -16.14
#